data_3b1978ac3827c4f12c0845c326cff064
#
_entry.id   3b1978ac3827c4f12c0845c326cff064
#
_cell.length_a   1.000
_cell.length_b   1.000
_cell.length_c   1.000
_cell.angle_alpha   90.00
_cell.angle_beta   90.00
_cell.angle_gamma   90.00
#
_symmetry.space_group_name_H-M   'P 1'
#
loop_
_entity.id
_entity.type
_entity.pdbx_description
1 polymer ?
#
loop_
_entity_poly.entity_id
_entity_poly.type
_entity_poly.pdbx_seq_one_letter_code
_entity_poly.pdbx_strand_id
1 'polypeptide(L)'
;VFVGTLPVAIDMTLPVAVGARGAARIKGLAPHTRHYFHLRPRNGEGVTAAQRAVPFEGGVNFRDLGGYAGADGRCVKWGRLYRSGHLSNLTASDKMTFEALDIRTVCDFRLREERARENMELPGRPRVEILEIPPGVKDRFFFHRIFRESANPEVVIQAVHDVVRSMVEESAGRYRRL
;
A
#
# COMPACT_ATOMS: atom_id res chain seq x y z
N VAL A 1 18.13 15.65 9.75
CA VAL A 1 17.25 15.00 8.76
C VAL A 1 17.97 14.96 7.42
N PHE A 2 17.97 13.83 6.78
CA PHE A 2 18.51 13.61 5.44
C PHE A 2 17.37 13.20 4.51
N VAL A 3 17.51 13.41 3.21
CA VAL A 3 16.48 13.08 2.22
C VAL A 3 17.09 12.34 1.03
N GLY A 4 16.34 11.43 0.47
CA GLY A 4 16.69 10.72 -0.75
C GLY A 4 15.45 10.21 -1.49
N THR A 5 15.63 9.75 -2.69
CA THR A 5 14.55 9.16 -3.52
C THR A 5 14.50 7.63 -3.44
N LEU A 6 15.52 7.02 -2.84
CA LEU A 6 15.56 5.59 -2.55
C LEU A 6 15.78 5.36 -1.06
N PRO A 7 15.00 4.51 -0.40
CA PRO A 7 15.05 4.34 1.06
C PRO A 7 16.37 3.70 1.55
N VAL A 8 17.08 3.01 0.65
CA VAL A 8 18.34 2.31 0.95
C VAL A 8 19.59 3.09 0.51
N ALA A 9 19.41 4.24 -0.15
CA ALA A 9 20.49 5.05 -0.72
C ALA A 9 20.28 6.54 -0.42
N ILE A 10 20.00 6.86 0.84
CA ILE A 10 19.91 8.24 1.31
C ILE A 10 21.33 8.74 1.60
N ASP A 11 21.70 9.84 0.96
CA ASP A 11 23.00 10.49 1.24
C ASP A 11 22.97 11.09 2.66
N MET A 12 23.88 10.60 3.49
CA MET A 12 24.03 11.00 4.89
C MET A 12 25.12 12.08 5.11
N THR A 13 25.66 12.65 4.03
CA THR A 13 26.73 13.66 4.12
C THR A 13 26.18 15.06 4.35
N LEU A 14 25.05 15.40 3.71
CA LEU A 14 24.44 16.73 3.78
C LEU A 14 23.01 16.66 4.36
N PRO A 15 22.82 17.08 5.60
CA PRO A 15 21.49 17.15 6.20
C PRO A 15 20.67 18.29 5.60
N VAL A 16 19.40 18.02 5.28
CA VAL A 16 18.43 19.04 4.83
C VAL A 16 17.80 19.83 5.98
N ALA A 17 17.92 19.34 7.21
CA ALA A 17 17.55 20.06 8.42
C ALA A 17 18.39 19.57 9.61
N VAL A 18 18.80 20.50 10.46
CA VAL A 18 19.59 20.25 11.68
C VAL A 18 18.93 20.90 12.87
N GLY A 19 19.05 20.28 14.05
CA GLY A 19 18.56 20.85 15.32
C GLY A 19 17.03 20.92 15.43
N ALA A 20 16.29 20.22 14.57
CA ALA A 20 14.84 20.17 14.64
C ALA A 20 14.37 19.53 15.95
N ARG A 21 13.41 20.17 16.61
CA ARG A 21 12.74 19.66 17.82
C ARG A 21 11.26 19.50 17.51
N GLY A 22 10.79 18.25 17.50
CA GLY A 22 9.40 17.92 17.24
C GLY A 22 8.99 17.94 15.76
N ALA A 23 9.41 18.94 14.98
CA ALA A 23 9.07 19.07 13.57
C ALA A 23 10.18 19.75 12.75
N ALA A 24 10.30 19.38 11.49
CA ALA A 24 11.14 20.05 10.50
C ALA A 24 10.34 20.30 9.22
N ARG A 25 10.45 21.51 8.67
CA ARG A 25 9.86 21.84 7.35
C ARG A 25 10.95 21.82 6.30
N ILE A 26 10.80 20.94 5.33
CA ILE A 26 11.74 20.77 4.21
C ILE A 26 11.09 21.36 2.96
N LYS A 27 11.83 22.21 2.26
CA LYS A 27 11.39 22.88 1.02
C LYS A 27 12.24 22.45 -0.15
N GLY A 28 11.78 22.74 -1.38
CA GLY A 28 12.55 22.49 -2.59
C GLY A 28 12.61 21.03 -3.01
N LEU A 29 11.73 20.17 -2.48
CA LEU A 29 11.60 18.79 -2.94
C LEU A 29 10.96 18.75 -4.33
N ALA A 30 11.46 17.87 -5.20
CA ALA A 30 10.91 17.69 -6.53
C ALA A 30 9.45 17.20 -6.47
N PRO A 31 8.52 17.83 -7.21
CA PRO A 31 7.14 17.34 -7.28
C PRO A 31 7.09 15.97 -7.95
N HIS A 32 6.02 15.23 -7.71
CA HIS A 32 5.77 13.89 -8.26
C HIS A 32 6.90 12.87 -8.01
N THR A 33 7.80 13.17 -7.08
CA THR A 33 8.92 12.31 -6.71
C THR A 33 8.71 11.77 -5.31
N ARG A 34 8.87 10.47 -5.15
CA ARG A 34 8.82 9.85 -3.83
C ARG A 34 10.06 10.20 -3.03
N HIS A 35 9.87 10.75 -1.84
CA HIS A 35 10.96 11.10 -0.94
C HIS A 35 10.92 10.25 0.32
N TYR A 36 12.12 9.87 0.76
CA TYR A 36 12.37 9.16 2.02
C TYR A 36 13.25 10.03 2.89
N PHE A 37 12.94 10.08 4.17
CA PHE A 37 13.62 10.91 5.15
C PHE A 37 14.28 10.03 6.18
N HIS A 38 15.57 10.26 6.42
CA HIS A 38 16.26 9.62 7.51
C HIS A 38 16.44 10.62 8.66
N LEU A 39 15.85 10.30 9.78
CA LEU A 39 15.92 11.07 11.00
C LEU A 39 17.01 10.48 11.89
N ARG A 40 18.10 11.19 12.06
CA ARG A 40 19.22 10.76 12.91
C ARG A 40 19.26 11.62 14.17
N PRO A 41 18.95 11.06 15.36
CA PRO A 41 19.11 11.76 16.64
C PRO A 41 20.60 11.95 16.96
N ARG A 42 20.91 12.81 17.93
CA ARG A 42 22.30 12.96 18.38
C ARG A 42 22.86 11.67 18.97
N ASN A 43 22.03 10.99 19.76
CA ASN A 43 22.38 9.74 20.42
C ASN A 43 21.39 8.65 19.98
N GLY A 44 21.90 7.60 19.37
CA GLY A 44 21.12 6.45 18.98
C GLY A 44 21.01 6.24 17.46
N GLU A 45 20.35 5.17 17.10
CA GLU A 45 20.12 4.81 15.71
C GLU A 45 19.06 5.71 15.08
N GLY A 46 19.23 5.99 13.79
CA GLY A 46 18.28 6.77 13.03
C GLY A 46 17.12 5.91 12.52
N VAL A 47 16.05 6.58 12.11
CA VAL A 47 14.89 5.94 11.51
C VAL A 47 14.60 6.51 10.13
N THR A 48 14.29 5.65 9.17
CA THR A 48 13.83 6.06 7.84
C THR A 48 12.29 6.08 7.83
N ALA A 49 11.73 7.19 7.38
CA ALA A 49 10.31 7.40 7.23
C ALA A 49 9.98 7.99 5.86
N ALA A 50 8.75 7.82 5.42
CA ALA A 50 8.22 8.43 4.21
C ALA A 50 6.74 8.76 4.39
N GLN A 51 6.19 9.57 3.49
CA GLN A 51 4.75 9.72 3.38
C GLN A 51 4.15 8.37 3.00
N ARG A 52 3.25 7.84 3.82
CA ARG A 52 2.66 6.52 3.59
C ARG A 52 1.74 6.51 2.37
N ALA A 53 0.83 7.48 2.28
CA ALA A 53 -0.01 7.63 1.11
C ALA A 53 0.82 8.11 -0.10
N VAL A 54 0.71 7.43 -1.21
CA VAL A 54 1.18 7.92 -2.51
C VAL A 54 -0.01 8.61 -3.16
N PRO A 55 0.05 9.91 -3.42
CA PRO A 55 -1.09 10.66 -3.94
C PRO A 55 -1.30 10.30 -5.41
N PHE A 56 -2.29 9.46 -5.68
CA PHE A 56 -2.85 9.23 -7.00
C PHE A 56 -4.16 9.98 -7.14
N GLU A 57 -4.46 10.47 -8.34
CA GLU A 57 -5.70 11.14 -8.68
C GLU A 57 -6.83 10.13 -8.92
N GLY A 58 -6.55 9.08 -9.70
CA GLY A 58 -7.49 8.01 -10.02
C GLY A 58 -7.28 6.73 -9.22
N GLY A 59 -6.14 6.59 -8.54
CA GLY A 59 -5.83 5.44 -7.70
C GLY A 59 -6.30 5.62 -6.26
N VAL A 60 -7.25 4.82 -5.80
CA VAL A 60 -7.84 4.95 -4.46
C VAL A 60 -6.97 4.24 -3.42
N ASN A 61 -6.65 4.95 -2.33
CA ASN A 61 -6.05 4.38 -1.12
C ASN A 61 -4.68 3.70 -1.35
N PHE A 62 -3.89 4.21 -2.30
CA PHE A 62 -2.56 3.67 -2.59
C PHE A 62 -1.57 4.05 -1.49
N ARG A 63 -0.97 3.05 -0.86
CA ARG A 63 -0.12 3.23 0.34
C ARG A 63 1.06 2.29 0.34
N ASP A 64 2.21 2.81 0.76
CA ASP A 64 3.39 2.03 1.12
C ASP A 64 3.21 1.40 2.51
N LEU A 65 3.47 0.12 2.64
CA LEU A 65 3.43 -0.63 3.90
C LEU A 65 4.78 -0.66 4.63
N GLY A 66 5.75 0.10 4.16
CA GLY A 66 7.05 0.23 4.82
C GLY A 66 6.96 0.80 6.23
N GLY A 67 7.95 0.50 7.06
CA GLY A 67 8.07 0.99 8.42
C GLY A 67 7.13 0.36 9.45
N TYR A 68 6.24 -0.56 9.07
CA TYR A 68 5.50 -1.35 10.06
C TYR A 68 6.43 -2.34 10.75
N ALA A 69 6.30 -2.42 12.07
CA ALA A 69 7.01 -3.42 12.85
C ALA A 69 6.56 -4.83 12.46
N GLY A 70 7.50 -5.69 12.22
CA GLY A 70 7.33 -7.13 12.03
C GLY A 70 7.76 -7.91 13.26
N ALA A 71 7.87 -9.24 13.12
CA ALA A 71 8.42 -10.08 14.16
C ALA A 71 9.93 -9.82 14.36
N ASP A 72 10.43 -10.14 15.55
CA ASP A 72 11.86 -10.10 15.89
C ASP A 72 12.53 -8.75 15.69
N GLY A 73 11.83 -7.65 15.96
CA GLY A 73 12.37 -6.29 15.82
C GLY A 73 12.62 -5.84 14.38
N ARG A 74 12.24 -6.64 13.39
CA ARG A 74 12.33 -6.28 11.97
C ARG A 74 11.23 -5.31 11.57
N CYS A 75 11.44 -4.57 10.49
CA CYS A 75 10.44 -3.70 9.90
C CYS A 75 10.23 -4.04 8.42
N VAL A 76 9.02 -3.82 7.94
CA VAL A 76 8.75 -3.85 6.50
C VAL A 76 9.58 -2.78 5.81
N LYS A 77 10.31 -3.15 4.77
CA LYS A 77 11.15 -2.20 4.02
C LYS A 77 10.27 -1.22 3.24
N TRP A 78 10.58 0.06 3.33
CA TRP A 78 9.96 1.10 2.52
C TRP A 78 10.18 0.87 1.03
N GLY A 79 9.19 1.21 0.21
CA GLY A 79 9.29 1.12 -1.25
C GLY A 79 9.27 -0.31 -1.80
N ARG A 80 8.78 -1.30 -1.04
CA ARG A 80 8.77 -2.71 -1.45
C ARG A 80 7.39 -3.33 -1.50
N LEU A 81 6.52 -2.94 -0.59
CA LEU A 81 5.18 -3.50 -0.49
C LEU A 81 4.16 -2.37 -0.41
N TYR A 82 3.21 -2.40 -1.32
CA TYR A 82 2.13 -1.42 -1.42
C TYR A 82 0.78 -2.10 -1.31
N ARG A 83 -0.23 -1.35 -0.89
CA ARG A 83 -1.63 -1.73 -1.02
C ARG A 83 -2.41 -0.62 -1.71
N SER A 84 -3.47 -0.98 -2.44
CA SER A 84 -4.36 0.00 -3.06
C SER A 84 -5.78 -0.56 -3.19
N GLY A 85 -6.72 0.29 -3.56
CA GLY A 85 -7.92 -0.13 -4.27
C GLY A 85 -7.58 -0.56 -5.70
N HIS A 86 -8.58 -0.70 -6.57
CA HIS A 86 -8.33 -1.04 -7.97
C HIS A 86 -7.56 0.08 -8.68
N LEU A 87 -6.78 -0.30 -9.70
CA LEU A 87 -5.89 0.59 -10.44
C LEU A 87 -6.39 0.84 -11.88
N SER A 88 -7.70 0.67 -12.12
CA SER A 88 -8.28 0.81 -13.46
C SER A 88 -8.39 2.26 -13.93
N ASN A 89 -8.44 3.21 -13.00
CA ASN A 89 -8.71 4.62 -13.27
C ASN A 89 -7.46 5.51 -13.14
N LEU A 90 -6.25 4.93 -13.28
CA LEU A 90 -5.02 5.72 -13.20
C LEU A 90 -4.96 6.77 -14.31
N THR A 91 -4.76 8.03 -13.92
CA THR A 91 -4.51 9.12 -14.85
C THR A 91 -3.13 8.99 -15.51
N ALA A 92 -2.84 9.83 -16.51
CA ALA A 92 -1.49 9.86 -17.10
C ALA A 92 -0.41 10.23 -16.08
N SER A 93 -0.72 11.15 -15.16
CA SER A 93 0.16 11.52 -14.03
C SER A 93 0.38 10.36 -13.07
N ASP A 94 -0.68 9.62 -12.73
CA ASP A 94 -0.60 8.45 -11.89
C ASP A 94 0.25 7.34 -12.52
N LYS A 95 0.10 7.12 -13.84
CA LYS A 95 0.89 6.14 -14.59
C LYS A 95 2.39 6.44 -14.54
N MET A 96 2.78 7.71 -14.67
CA MET A 96 4.18 8.12 -14.50
C MET A 96 4.69 7.86 -13.08
N THR A 97 3.88 8.20 -12.09
CA THR A 97 4.22 7.94 -10.67
C THR A 97 4.33 6.44 -10.40
N PHE A 98 3.39 5.64 -10.92
CA PHE A 98 3.39 4.18 -10.77
C PHE A 98 4.66 3.56 -11.38
N GLU A 99 5.05 4.00 -12.57
CA GLU A 99 6.26 3.53 -13.26
C GLU A 99 7.53 3.86 -12.46
N ALA A 100 7.61 5.07 -11.89
CA ALA A 100 8.71 5.50 -11.04
C ALA A 100 8.83 4.68 -9.72
N LEU A 101 7.77 4.00 -9.28
CA LEU A 101 7.80 3.10 -8.12
C LEU A 101 8.46 1.74 -8.41
N ASP A 102 8.76 1.41 -9.67
CA ASP A 102 9.35 0.12 -10.12
C ASP A 102 8.62 -1.10 -9.54
N ILE A 103 7.28 -1.08 -9.61
CA ILE A 103 6.45 -2.18 -9.13
C ILE A 103 6.53 -3.33 -10.13
N ARG A 104 7.06 -4.47 -9.68
CA ARG A 104 7.30 -5.65 -10.53
C ARG A 104 6.17 -6.64 -10.54
N THR A 105 5.41 -6.70 -9.45
CA THR A 105 4.28 -7.64 -9.30
C THR A 105 3.08 -6.94 -8.73
N VAL A 106 1.92 -7.19 -9.32
CA VAL A 106 0.62 -6.73 -8.82
C VAL A 106 -0.23 -7.96 -8.51
N CYS A 107 -0.70 -8.05 -7.27
CA CYS A 107 -1.62 -9.10 -6.83
C CYS A 107 -3.04 -8.59 -6.96
N ASP A 108 -3.81 -9.12 -7.91
CA ASP A 108 -5.18 -8.71 -8.18
C ASP A 108 -6.16 -9.68 -7.50
N PHE A 109 -6.81 -9.17 -6.45
CA PHE A 109 -7.81 -9.92 -5.66
C PHE A 109 -9.25 -9.73 -6.18
N ARG A 110 -9.45 -8.97 -7.25
CA ARG A 110 -10.77 -8.69 -7.79
C ARG A 110 -11.43 -9.94 -8.37
N LEU A 111 -12.75 -9.96 -8.31
CA LEU A 111 -13.54 -10.97 -8.97
C LEU A 111 -13.38 -10.89 -10.51
N ARG A 112 -13.63 -11.99 -11.19
CA ARG A 112 -13.55 -12.05 -12.67
C ARG A 112 -14.45 -11.00 -13.33
N GLU A 113 -15.64 -10.81 -12.81
CA GLU A 113 -16.64 -9.85 -13.31
C GLU A 113 -16.16 -8.40 -13.09
N GLU A 114 -15.49 -8.12 -12.00
CA GLU A 114 -14.90 -6.79 -11.71
C GLU A 114 -13.76 -6.49 -12.69
N ARG A 115 -12.88 -7.46 -12.92
CA ARG A 115 -11.79 -7.32 -13.91
C ARG A 115 -12.32 -7.14 -15.32
N ALA A 116 -13.41 -7.82 -15.69
CA ALA A 116 -14.01 -7.70 -17.02
C ALA A 116 -14.67 -6.33 -17.25
N ARG A 117 -15.17 -5.68 -16.20
CA ARG A 117 -15.79 -4.35 -16.27
C ARG A 117 -14.75 -3.23 -16.25
N GLU A 118 -13.72 -3.41 -15.45
CA GLU A 118 -12.73 -2.38 -15.18
C GLU A 118 -11.34 -2.94 -15.50
N ASN A 119 -10.99 -2.88 -16.78
CA ASN A 119 -9.67 -3.31 -17.23
C ASN A 119 -8.56 -2.44 -16.59
N MET A 120 -7.46 -3.07 -16.25
CA MET A 120 -6.33 -2.43 -15.60
C MET A 120 -5.15 -2.34 -16.57
N GLU A 121 -4.83 -1.13 -17.00
CA GLU A 121 -3.71 -0.84 -17.87
C GLU A 121 -2.56 -0.24 -17.07
N LEU A 122 -1.59 -1.07 -16.73
CA LEU A 122 -0.45 -0.66 -15.92
C LEU A 122 0.79 -0.38 -16.77
N PRO A 123 1.48 0.75 -16.55
CA PRO A 123 2.74 1.03 -17.20
C PRO A 123 3.84 0.11 -16.65
N GLY A 124 4.96 -0.01 -17.38
CA GLY A 124 6.09 -0.85 -16.99
C GLY A 124 5.82 -2.36 -17.08
N ARG A 125 4.61 -2.76 -17.43
CA ARG A 125 4.16 -4.16 -17.60
C ARG A 125 4.54 -5.06 -16.43
N PRO A 126 4.12 -4.75 -15.20
CA PRO A 126 4.36 -5.61 -14.07
C PRO A 126 3.69 -6.97 -14.28
N ARG A 127 4.24 -8.01 -13.65
CA ARG A 127 3.57 -9.32 -13.59
C ARG A 127 2.27 -9.18 -12.78
N VAL A 128 1.13 -9.52 -13.36
CA VAL A 128 -0.15 -9.51 -12.66
C VAL A 128 -0.48 -10.95 -12.22
N GLU A 129 -0.49 -11.16 -10.91
CA GLU A 129 -0.92 -12.41 -10.28
C GLU A 129 -2.38 -12.30 -9.87
N ILE A 130 -3.24 -13.09 -10.49
CA ILE A 130 -4.66 -13.14 -10.17
C ILE A 130 -4.85 -14.11 -9.00
N LEU A 131 -5.30 -13.55 -7.88
CA LEU A 131 -5.60 -14.30 -6.67
C LEU A 131 -7.10 -14.30 -6.43
N GLU A 132 -7.80 -15.16 -7.18
CA GLU A 132 -9.25 -15.23 -7.04
C GLU A 132 -9.69 -15.59 -5.62
N ILE A 133 -10.61 -14.80 -5.09
CA ILE A 133 -11.26 -15.07 -3.81
C ILE A 133 -12.10 -16.35 -3.92
N PRO A 134 -12.07 -17.27 -2.95
CA PRO A 134 -12.85 -18.50 -2.97
C PRO A 134 -14.36 -18.26 -3.14
N PRO A 135 -15.09 -19.20 -3.78
CA PRO A 135 -16.53 -19.05 -4.04
C PRO A 135 -17.40 -18.76 -2.81
N GLY A 136 -17.04 -19.29 -1.64
CA GLY A 136 -17.81 -19.13 -0.40
C GLY A 136 -17.89 -17.70 0.13
N VAL A 137 -16.92 -16.86 -0.23
CA VAL A 137 -16.87 -15.43 0.16
C VAL A 137 -17.51 -14.53 -0.91
N LYS A 138 -17.99 -15.11 -1.99
CA LYS A 138 -18.26 -14.47 -3.29
C LYS A 138 -19.64 -13.90 -3.49
N ASP A 139 -20.51 -13.96 -2.54
CA ASP A 139 -21.77 -13.27 -2.71
C ASP A 139 -21.51 -11.76 -2.62
N ARG A 140 -21.36 -11.13 -3.81
CA ARG A 140 -21.19 -9.66 -3.91
C ARG A 140 -22.31 -8.90 -3.21
N PHE A 141 -23.44 -9.56 -2.97
CA PHE A 141 -24.58 -9.03 -2.24
C PHE A 141 -24.52 -9.35 -0.74
N PHE A 142 -23.53 -10.16 -0.28
CA PHE A 142 -23.42 -10.55 1.11
C PHE A 142 -23.36 -9.34 2.05
N PHE A 143 -22.47 -8.40 1.80
CA PHE A 143 -22.37 -7.19 2.60
C PHE A 143 -23.64 -6.32 2.44
N HIS A 144 -24.13 -6.16 1.20
CA HIS A 144 -25.34 -5.40 0.96
C HIS A 144 -26.57 -6.01 1.67
N ARG A 145 -26.67 -7.34 1.70
CA ARG A 145 -27.71 -8.06 2.42
C ARG A 145 -27.58 -7.86 3.92
N ILE A 146 -26.40 -8.07 4.50
CA ILE A 146 -26.17 -7.89 5.93
C ILE A 146 -26.46 -6.45 6.36
N PHE A 147 -25.98 -5.46 5.60
CA PHE A 147 -26.27 -4.05 5.92
C PHE A 147 -27.74 -3.66 5.80
N ARG A 148 -28.51 -4.34 4.95
CA ARG A 148 -29.94 -4.10 4.81
C ARG A 148 -30.79 -4.85 5.84
N GLU A 149 -30.40 -6.06 6.19
CA GLU A 149 -31.21 -6.98 7.01
C GLU A 149 -30.88 -6.89 8.50
N SER A 150 -29.72 -6.38 8.87
CA SER A 150 -29.31 -6.25 10.26
C SER A 150 -29.24 -4.79 10.70
N ALA A 151 -30.07 -4.43 11.65
CA ALA A 151 -30.00 -3.16 12.39
C ALA A 151 -28.98 -3.22 13.55
N ASN A 152 -28.43 -4.38 13.85
CA ASN A 152 -27.46 -4.58 14.94
C ASN A 152 -26.03 -4.48 14.43
N PRO A 153 -25.25 -3.44 14.84
CA PRO A 153 -23.85 -3.27 14.42
C PRO A 153 -22.94 -4.45 14.78
N GLU A 154 -23.20 -5.13 15.90
CA GLU A 154 -22.38 -6.27 16.35
C GLU A 154 -22.49 -7.46 15.39
N VAL A 155 -23.68 -7.73 14.86
CA VAL A 155 -23.91 -8.77 13.85
C VAL A 155 -23.15 -8.45 12.57
N VAL A 156 -23.16 -7.18 12.16
CA VAL A 156 -22.43 -6.73 10.97
C VAL A 156 -20.91 -6.88 11.18
N ILE A 157 -20.41 -6.46 12.33
CA ILE A 157 -18.98 -6.56 12.67
C ILE A 157 -18.54 -8.02 12.69
N GLN A 158 -19.32 -8.90 13.33
CA GLN A 158 -19.00 -10.33 13.39
C GLN A 158 -18.99 -10.96 11.99
N ALA A 159 -19.97 -10.65 11.15
CA ALA A 159 -20.02 -11.13 9.78
C ALA A 159 -18.81 -10.66 8.94
N VAL A 160 -18.35 -9.42 9.12
CA VAL A 160 -17.12 -8.91 8.48
C VAL A 160 -15.91 -9.69 8.97
N HIS A 161 -15.79 -9.93 10.28
CA HIS A 161 -14.69 -10.72 10.85
C HIS A 161 -14.66 -12.14 10.30
N ASP A 162 -15.81 -12.80 10.20
CA ASP A 162 -15.90 -14.18 9.70
C ASP A 162 -15.51 -14.27 8.22
N VAL A 163 -15.93 -13.29 7.41
CA VAL A 163 -15.50 -13.20 6.02
C VAL A 163 -14.00 -12.99 5.90
N VAL A 164 -13.43 -12.05 6.65
CA VAL A 164 -11.98 -11.78 6.60
C VAL A 164 -11.19 -13.01 7.06
N ARG A 165 -11.66 -13.71 8.11
CA ARG A 165 -11.04 -14.95 8.58
C ARG A 165 -11.07 -16.03 7.52
N SER A 166 -12.23 -16.30 6.91
CA SER A 166 -12.36 -17.31 5.87
C SER A 166 -11.50 -16.98 4.65
N MET A 167 -11.41 -15.71 4.26
CA MET A 167 -10.50 -15.28 3.19
C MET A 167 -9.05 -15.66 3.47
N VAL A 168 -8.59 -15.50 4.70
CA VAL A 168 -7.21 -15.84 5.09
C VAL A 168 -7.02 -17.36 5.14
N GLU A 169 -7.91 -18.07 5.82
CA GLU A 169 -7.82 -19.52 6.06
C GLU A 169 -7.95 -20.32 4.76
N GLU A 170 -8.97 -20.03 3.95
CA GLU A 170 -9.23 -20.75 2.69
C GLU A 170 -8.24 -20.38 1.58
N SER A 171 -7.63 -19.19 1.66
CA SER A 171 -6.68 -18.71 0.65
C SER A 171 -5.21 -18.84 1.07
N ALA A 172 -4.92 -19.37 2.25
CA ALA A 172 -3.56 -19.49 2.78
C ALA A 172 -2.60 -20.20 1.80
N GLY A 173 -3.06 -21.27 1.13
CA GLY A 173 -2.28 -21.99 0.12
C GLY A 173 -1.97 -21.16 -1.13
N ARG A 174 -2.82 -20.18 -1.46
CA ARG A 174 -2.62 -19.26 -2.59
C ARG A 174 -1.66 -18.14 -2.21
N TYR A 175 -1.78 -17.60 -1.00
CA TYR A 175 -0.90 -16.53 -0.49
C TYR A 175 0.54 -16.98 -0.29
N ARG A 176 0.77 -18.28 -0.03
CA ARG A 176 2.15 -18.83 0.08
C ARG A 176 2.96 -18.75 -1.22
N ARG A 177 2.32 -18.46 -2.36
CA ARG A 177 2.99 -18.29 -3.66
C ARG A 177 3.44 -16.85 -3.93
N LEU A 178 3.08 -15.91 -3.06
CA LEU A 178 3.51 -14.52 -3.07
C LEU A 178 4.83 -14.35 -2.32
#